data_3b360ff10a0b4b33fd36235f6429eb38
#
_entry.id   3b360ff10a0b4b33fd36235f6429eb38
#
_cell.length_a   1.000
_cell.length_b   1.000
_cell.length_c   1.000
_cell.angle_alpha   90.00
_cell.angle_beta   90.00
_cell.angle_gamma   90.00
#
_symmetry.space_group_name_H-M   'P 1'
#
loop_
_entity.id
_entity.type
_entity.pdbx_description
1 polymer ?
#
loop_
_entity_poly.entity_id
_entity_poly.type
_entity_poly.pdbx_seq_one_letter_code
_entity_poly.pdbx_strand_id
1 'polypeptide(L)'
;YVEDYKKLGTEPGYCHHCHTGKCPVGVATQDPKLEKRLNPIEAGKRIKNYLTTLTLELQTLARANGKSNVRNLEPEDLAALTVEAAAMARVPLAGTDWIPGKK
;
A
#
# COMPACT_ATOMS: atom_id res chain seq x y z
N TYR A 1 21.19 -10.65 -0.77
CA TYR A 1 21.06 -11.08 -2.21
C TYR A 1 21.18 -9.91 -3.20
N VAL A 2 21.94 -8.87 -2.84
CA VAL A 2 22.11 -7.65 -3.66
C VAL A 2 22.64 -7.98 -5.07
N GLU A 3 23.59 -8.89 -5.17
CA GLU A 3 24.17 -9.28 -6.46
C GLU A 3 23.14 -9.95 -7.39
N ASP A 4 22.19 -10.70 -6.85
CA ASP A 4 21.13 -11.31 -7.66
C ASP A 4 20.14 -10.27 -8.17
N TYR A 5 19.87 -9.21 -7.40
CA TYR A 5 19.10 -8.05 -7.88
C TYR A 5 19.82 -7.32 -9.01
N LYS A 6 21.14 -7.12 -8.88
CA LYS A 6 21.94 -6.49 -9.95
C LYS A 6 21.93 -7.29 -11.25
N LYS A 7 21.94 -8.64 -11.16
CA LYS A 7 21.82 -9.51 -12.35
C LYS A 7 20.47 -9.33 -13.07
N LEU A 8 19.43 -8.93 -12.34
CA LEU A 8 18.13 -8.59 -12.91
C LEU A 8 18.04 -7.14 -13.39
N GLY A 9 19.10 -6.36 -13.24
CA GLY A 9 19.12 -4.95 -13.62
C GLY A 9 18.37 -4.04 -12.67
N THR A 10 18.24 -4.41 -11.39
CA THR A 10 17.48 -3.66 -10.39
C THR A 10 18.15 -3.68 -9.02
N GLU A 11 17.49 -3.09 -8.03
CA GLU A 11 17.95 -3.04 -6.64
C GLU A 11 16.87 -3.52 -5.67
N PRO A 12 17.26 -3.98 -4.45
CA PRO A 12 16.29 -4.29 -3.41
C PRO A 12 15.36 -3.09 -3.13
N GLY A 13 14.06 -3.35 -3.06
CA GLY A 13 13.05 -2.31 -2.85
C GLY A 13 12.54 -1.62 -4.12
N TYR A 14 13.23 -1.76 -5.24
CA TYR A 14 12.83 -1.17 -6.54
C TYR A 14 12.62 -2.21 -7.64
N CYS A 15 12.55 -3.47 -7.26
CA CYS A 15 12.45 -4.58 -8.21
C CYS A 15 11.03 -4.72 -8.79
N HIS A 16 10.95 -4.97 -10.10
CA HIS A 16 9.71 -5.18 -10.86
C HIS A 16 9.66 -6.55 -11.55
N HIS A 17 10.39 -7.54 -11.05
CA HIS A 17 10.58 -8.84 -11.71
C HIS A 17 9.79 -9.99 -11.11
N CYS A 18 8.69 -9.73 -10.41
CA CYS A 18 7.84 -10.78 -9.81
C CYS A 18 7.29 -11.76 -10.85
N HIS A 19 7.08 -11.30 -12.07
CA HIS A 19 6.56 -12.11 -13.18
C HIS A 19 7.58 -13.06 -13.80
N THR A 20 8.88 -12.92 -13.49
CA THR A 20 9.95 -13.72 -14.10
C THR A 20 10.23 -15.04 -13.42
N GLY A 21 9.73 -15.25 -12.21
CA GLY A 21 10.07 -16.41 -11.38
C GLY A 21 11.49 -16.40 -10.82
N LYS A 22 12.22 -15.28 -10.94
CA LYS A 22 13.62 -15.14 -10.50
C LYS A 22 13.76 -14.27 -9.25
N CYS A 23 12.76 -14.29 -8.37
CA CYS A 23 12.78 -13.49 -7.14
C CYS A 23 13.97 -13.86 -6.24
N PRO A 24 14.92 -12.94 -5.99
CA PRO A 24 16.12 -13.23 -5.21
C PRO A 24 15.85 -13.63 -3.75
N VAL A 25 14.72 -13.20 -3.20
CA VAL A 25 14.35 -13.49 -1.80
C VAL A 25 13.41 -14.69 -1.66
N GLY A 26 13.09 -15.36 -2.77
CA GLY A 26 12.33 -16.60 -2.72
C GLY A 26 10.82 -16.48 -2.58
N VAL A 27 10.25 -15.28 -2.82
CA VAL A 27 8.80 -15.05 -2.69
C VAL A 27 8.07 -15.35 -4.00
N ALA A 28 8.40 -14.63 -5.07
CA ALA A 28 7.75 -14.77 -6.36
C ALA A 28 8.53 -15.72 -7.28
N THR A 29 8.66 -16.96 -6.88
CA THR A 29 9.42 -17.99 -7.60
C THR A 29 8.92 -19.38 -7.24
N GLN A 30 9.16 -20.33 -8.15
CA GLN A 30 9.00 -21.76 -7.90
C GLN A 30 10.32 -22.52 -8.05
N ASP A 31 11.43 -21.81 -8.24
CA ASP A 31 12.77 -22.39 -8.24
C ASP A 31 13.09 -22.91 -6.84
N PRO A 32 13.33 -24.22 -6.65
CA PRO A 32 13.61 -24.78 -5.32
C PRO A 32 14.81 -24.17 -4.61
N LYS A 33 15.78 -23.67 -5.35
CA LYS A 33 16.97 -23.00 -4.77
C LYS A 33 16.61 -21.64 -4.23
N LEU A 34 15.77 -20.89 -4.93
CA LEU A 34 15.32 -19.57 -4.51
C LEU A 34 14.27 -19.66 -3.40
N GLU A 35 13.33 -20.60 -3.50
CA GLU A 35 12.31 -20.82 -2.46
C GLU A 35 12.90 -21.06 -1.08
N LYS A 36 13.99 -21.80 -1.00
CA LYS A 36 14.68 -22.07 0.27
C LYS A 36 15.24 -20.86 0.96
N ARG A 37 15.37 -19.73 0.27
CA ARG A 37 15.83 -18.48 0.86
C ARG A 37 14.78 -17.79 1.72
N LEU A 38 13.51 -18.09 1.49
CA LEU A 38 12.42 -17.54 2.29
C LEU A 38 12.28 -18.34 3.59
N ASN A 39 12.35 -17.66 4.72
CA ASN A 39 11.98 -18.22 6.02
C ASN A 39 10.54 -17.81 6.33
N PRO A 40 9.55 -18.71 6.23
CA PRO A 40 8.14 -18.35 6.41
C PRO A 40 7.81 -17.80 7.80
N ILE A 41 8.49 -18.30 8.82
CA ILE A 41 8.25 -17.86 10.21
C ILE A 41 8.68 -16.42 10.40
N GLU A 42 9.90 -16.08 9.98
CA GLU A 42 10.42 -14.70 10.08
C GLU A 42 9.69 -13.75 9.14
N ALA A 43 9.37 -14.18 7.93
CA ALA A 43 8.58 -13.41 6.99
C ALA A 43 7.17 -13.13 7.54
N GLY A 44 6.55 -14.13 8.16
CA GLY A 44 5.24 -13.99 8.81
C GLY A 44 5.25 -12.96 9.94
N LYS A 45 6.29 -12.94 10.75
CA LYS A 45 6.45 -11.92 11.81
C LYS A 45 6.54 -10.49 11.23
N ARG A 46 7.29 -10.34 10.14
CA ARG A 46 7.42 -9.03 9.46
C ARG A 46 6.09 -8.56 8.88
N ILE A 47 5.34 -9.44 8.23
CA ILE A 47 4.02 -9.12 7.69
C ILE A 47 3.06 -8.76 8.82
N LYS A 48 3.07 -9.52 9.93
CA LYS A 48 2.26 -9.20 11.11
C LYS A 48 2.56 -7.79 11.61
N ASN A 49 3.83 -7.43 11.76
CA ASN A 49 4.22 -6.11 12.23
C ASN A 49 3.77 -5.01 11.27
N TYR A 50 3.95 -5.22 9.98
CA TYR A 50 3.49 -4.29 8.94
C TYR A 50 1.98 -4.05 8.99
N LEU A 51 1.19 -5.14 9.00
CA LEU A 51 -0.27 -5.05 9.04
C LEU A 51 -0.78 -4.45 10.35
N THR A 52 -0.13 -4.75 11.48
CA THR A 52 -0.48 -4.15 12.76
C THR A 52 -0.25 -2.63 12.74
N THR A 53 0.88 -2.19 12.23
CA THR A 53 1.20 -0.75 12.10
C THR A 53 0.22 -0.06 11.16
N LEU A 54 -0.06 -0.66 10.00
CA LEU A 54 -1.03 -0.12 9.05
C LEU A 54 -2.43 0.01 9.67
N THR A 55 -2.86 -0.99 10.43
CA THR A 55 -4.14 -0.96 11.15
C THR A 55 -4.19 0.19 12.16
N LEU A 56 -3.12 0.41 12.92
CA LEU A 56 -3.04 1.50 13.88
C LEU A 56 -3.10 2.87 13.17
N GLU A 57 -2.46 3.02 12.03
CA GLU A 57 -2.52 4.24 11.22
C GLU A 57 -3.94 4.50 10.72
N LEU A 58 -4.61 3.48 10.20
CA LEU A 58 -6.00 3.58 9.74
C LEU A 58 -6.95 3.98 10.88
N GLN A 59 -6.79 3.39 12.05
CA GLN A 59 -7.56 3.74 13.23
C GLN A 59 -7.29 5.19 13.68
N THR A 60 -6.06 5.65 13.59
CA THR A 60 -5.69 7.02 13.91
C THR A 60 -6.37 8.01 12.97
N LEU A 61 -6.36 7.73 11.65
CA LEU A 61 -7.03 8.56 10.65
C LEU A 61 -8.55 8.57 10.85
N ALA A 62 -9.14 7.41 11.17
CA ALA A 62 -10.57 7.34 11.47
C ALA A 62 -10.93 8.20 12.68
N ARG A 63 -10.15 8.11 13.77
CA ARG A 63 -10.36 8.96 14.96
C ARG A 63 -10.19 10.43 14.67
N ALA A 64 -9.21 10.81 13.83
CA ALA A 64 -9.01 12.19 13.42
C ALA A 64 -10.22 12.76 12.68
N ASN A 65 -10.98 11.92 11.99
CA ASN A 65 -12.23 12.29 11.32
C ASN A 65 -13.47 12.11 12.22
N GLY A 66 -13.30 11.85 13.51
CA GLY A 66 -14.40 11.65 14.45
C GLY A 66 -15.15 10.32 14.28
N LYS A 67 -14.53 9.35 13.62
CA LYS A 67 -15.14 8.03 13.40
C LYS A 67 -14.64 7.01 14.41
N SER A 68 -15.53 6.17 14.90
CA SER A 68 -15.20 5.07 15.81
C SER A 68 -14.77 3.79 15.08
N ASN A 69 -14.99 3.71 13.78
CA ASN A 69 -14.68 2.56 12.95
C ASN A 69 -14.25 3.02 11.56
N VAL A 70 -13.20 2.39 10.98
CA VAL A 70 -12.71 2.70 9.63
C VAL A 70 -13.79 2.54 8.56
N ARG A 71 -14.75 1.62 8.78
CA ARG A 71 -15.87 1.39 7.85
C ARG A 71 -16.86 2.54 7.79
N ASN A 72 -16.80 3.46 8.74
CA ASN A 72 -17.66 4.65 8.79
C ASN A 72 -17.05 5.85 8.06
N LEU A 73 -15.86 5.71 7.49
CA LEU A 73 -15.26 6.75 6.66
C LEU A 73 -16.13 6.99 5.42
N GLU A 74 -16.33 8.25 5.10
CA GLU A 74 -17.21 8.72 4.04
C GLU A 74 -16.44 9.61 3.07
N PRO A 75 -16.95 9.83 1.84
CA PRO A 75 -16.33 10.77 0.90
C PRO A 75 -16.13 12.16 1.49
N GLU A 76 -17.02 12.60 2.38
CA GLU A 76 -16.95 13.89 3.07
C GLU A 76 -15.79 14.01 4.05
N ASP A 77 -15.18 12.90 4.45
CA ASP A 77 -13.95 12.88 5.28
C ASP A 77 -12.69 13.20 4.45
N LEU A 78 -12.83 13.28 3.13
CA LEU A 78 -11.76 13.60 2.20
C LEU A 78 -11.95 14.99 1.64
N ALA A 79 -10.84 15.63 1.26
CA ALA A 79 -10.85 16.87 0.52
C ALA A 79 -9.83 16.79 -0.62
N ALA A 80 -10.24 17.15 -1.82
CA ALA A 80 -9.37 17.17 -2.97
C ALA A 80 -8.58 18.50 -3.01
N LEU A 81 -7.33 18.42 -3.41
CA LEU A 81 -6.48 19.61 -3.52
C LEU A 81 -6.61 20.33 -4.87
N THR A 82 -7.19 19.68 -5.87
CA THR A 82 -7.42 20.24 -7.20
C THR A 82 -8.86 20.00 -7.65
N VAL A 83 -9.33 20.82 -8.57
CA VAL A 83 -10.69 20.69 -9.15
C VAL A 83 -10.81 19.35 -9.88
N GLU A 84 -9.78 18.95 -10.63
CA GLU A 84 -9.77 17.69 -11.34
C GLU A 84 -9.88 16.49 -10.39
N ALA A 85 -9.10 16.48 -9.31
CA ALA A 85 -9.18 15.43 -8.30
C ALA A 85 -10.55 15.39 -7.63
N ALA A 86 -11.14 16.55 -7.32
CA ALA A 86 -12.49 16.65 -6.76
C ALA A 86 -13.54 16.06 -7.70
N ALA A 87 -13.43 16.35 -9.01
CA ALA A 87 -14.33 15.82 -10.02
C ALA A 87 -14.18 14.30 -10.19
N MET A 88 -12.95 13.82 -10.26
CA MET A 88 -12.66 12.40 -10.49
C MET A 88 -13.02 11.51 -9.29
N ALA A 89 -12.70 11.96 -8.07
CA ALA A 89 -12.95 11.23 -6.84
C ALA A 89 -14.35 11.48 -6.26
N ARG A 90 -15.06 12.50 -6.72
CA ARG A 90 -16.37 12.94 -6.22
C ARG A 90 -16.33 13.27 -4.73
N VAL A 91 -15.33 14.02 -4.35
CA VAL A 91 -15.15 14.52 -2.98
C VAL A 91 -15.06 16.06 -3.01
N PRO A 92 -15.33 16.75 -1.88
CA PRO A 92 -15.28 18.20 -1.85
C PRO A 92 -13.89 18.75 -2.21
N LEU A 93 -13.86 19.85 -2.94
CA LEU A 93 -12.64 20.64 -3.12
C LEU A 93 -12.24 21.25 -1.78
N ALA A 94 -10.96 21.14 -1.40
CA ALA A 94 -10.46 21.66 -0.13
C ALA A 94 -10.85 23.14 0.07
N GLY A 95 -11.30 23.45 1.28
CA GLY A 95 -11.79 24.79 1.63
C GLY A 95 -13.21 25.13 1.16
N THR A 96 -13.93 24.17 0.57
CA THR A 96 -15.30 24.35 0.09
C THR A 96 -16.16 23.12 0.41
N ASP A 97 -17.49 23.28 0.27
CA ASP A 97 -18.44 22.18 0.27
C ASP A 97 -18.75 21.69 -1.15
N TRP A 98 -18.04 22.22 -2.13
CA TRP A 98 -18.37 21.99 -3.52
C TRP A 98 -17.75 20.70 -4.06
N ILE A 99 -18.59 19.87 -4.66
CA ILE A 99 -18.20 18.70 -5.43
C ILE A 99 -18.55 18.98 -6.90
N PRO A 100 -17.55 19.03 -7.82
CA PRO A 100 -17.84 19.30 -9.23
C PRO A 100 -18.86 18.32 -9.82
N GLY A 101 -19.87 18.83 -10.49
CA GLY A 101 -20.94 18.05 -11.09
C GLY A 101 -22.02 17.55 -10.12
N LYS A 102 -21.92 17.84 -8.84
CA LYS A 102 -22.97 17.56 -7.85
C LYS A 102 -23.85 18.79 -7.66
N LYS A 103 -25.14 18.58 -7.81
CA LYS A 103 -26.13 19.65 -7.56
C LYS A 103 -26.48 19.71 -6.08
#